data_0b3d9d10754c684c42ef05865000cbd9
#
_entry.id   0b3d9d10754c684c42ef05865000cbd9
#
_cell.length_a   1.000
_cell.length_b   1.000
_cell.length_c   1.000
_cell.angle_alpha   90.00
_cell.angle_beta   90.00
_cell.angle_gamma   90.00
#
_symmetry.space_group_name_H-M   'P 1'
#
loop_
_entity.id
_entity.type
_entity.pdbx_description
1 polymer ?
#
loop_
_entity_poly.entity_id
_entity_poly.type
_entity_poly.pdbx_seq_one_letter_code
_entity_poly.pdbx_strand_id
1 'polypeptide(L)'
;VSRSLFRGATLLDTGPLVAWFDRSDQDHEACAGFFQQHHRAFVSTWPVLTEVCHLIPADLAPRFLSWVSLGGLILAELDGSALEWMATWMHQVGDLPMDLADASLLWIAQEHGIRRIATLDRRDFGIYRLPGGESLDNLLHP
;
A
#
# COMPACT_ATOMS: atom_id res chain seq x y z
N VAL A 1 10.86 -15.70 4.26
CA VAL A 1 11.09 -15.16 2.92
C VAL A 1 12.26 -14.20 2.96
N SER A 2 13.12 -14.32 2.01
CA SER A 2 14.31 -13.48 1.91
C SER A 2 13.92 -12.02 1.66
N ARG A 3 14.63 -11.09 2.32
CA ARG A 3 14.50 -9.65 2.07
C ARG A 3 14.76 -9.29 0.61
N SER A 4 15.54 -10.10 -0.12
CA SER A 4 15.86 -9.85 -1.53
C SER A 4 14.61 -9.93 -2.42
N LEU A 5 13.59 -10.70 -2.03
CA LEU A 5 12.33 -10.81 -2.77
C LEU A 5 11.62 -9.46 -2.88
N PHE A 6 11.76 -8.61 -1.86
CA PHE A 6 11.09 -7.31 -1.80
C PHE A 6 12.00 -6.15 -2.20
N ARG A 7 13.28 -6.44 -2.47
CA ARG A 7 14.22 -5.38 -2.82
C ARG A 7 13.77 -4.70 -4.11
N GLY A 8 13.66 -3.39 -4.06
CA GLY A 8 13.21 -2.61 -5.20
C GLY A 8 11.70 -2.63 -5.43
N ALA A 9 10.93 -3.34 -4.59
CA ALA A 9 9.48 -3.32 -4.67
C ALA A 9 8.93 -1.96 -4.25
N THR A 10 7.71 -1.69 -4.70
CA THR A 10 6.95 -0.49 -4.35
C THR A 10 5.72 -0.92 -3.56
N LEU A 11 5.52 -0.33 -2.40
CA LEU A 11 4.30 -0.52 -1.63
C LEU A 11 3.13 0.13 -2.37
N LEU A 12 1.98 -0.52 -2.32
CA LEU A 12 0.80 -0.06 -3.05
C LEU A 12 -0.35 0.14 -2.07
N ASP A 13 -0.79 1.38 -1.97
CA ASP A 13 -1.90 1.79 -1.11
C ASP A 13 -3.24 1.59 -1.81
N THR A 14 -4.32 1.79 -1.08
CA THR A 14 -5.71 1.60 -1.51
C THR A 14 -6.09 2.53 -2.66
N GLY A 15 -5.79 3.82 -2.55
CA GLY A 15 -6.25 4.84 -3.50
C GLY A 15 -5.91 4.56 -4.95
N PRO A 16 -4.64 4.30 -5.28
CA PRO A 16 -4.26 3.99 -6.66
C PRO A 16 -4.93 2.75 -7.22
N LEU A 17 -5.16 1.73 -6.39
CA LEU A 17 -5.85 0.51 -6.83
C LEU A 17 -7.31 0.78 -7.15
N VAL A 18 -7.99 1.54 -6.29
CA VAL A 18 -9.39 1.95 -6.53
C VAL A 18 -9.48 2.76 -7.82
N ALA A 19 -8.62 3.75 -7.97
CA ALA A 19 -8.62 4.63 -9.14
C ALA A 19 -8.35 3.86 -10.43
N TRP A 20 -7.48 2.85 -10.38
CA TRP A 20 -7.15 2.07 -11.55
C TRP A 20 -8.29 1.14 -11.95
N PHE A 21 -8.93 0.48 -11.00
CA PHE A 21 -10.02 -0.47 -11.29
C PHE A 21 -11.37 0.20 -11.54
N ASP A 22 -11.57 1.42 -11.08
CA ASP A 22 -12.81 2.17 -11.30
C ASP A 22 -12.57 3.29 -12.31
N ARG A 23 -13.03 3.08 -13.54
CA ARG A 23 -12.84 4.05 -14.62
C ARG A 23 -13.52 5.39 -14.36
N SER A 24 -14.50 5.44 -13.47
CA SER A 24 -15.19 6.68 -13.11
C SER A 24 -14.44 7.49 -12.06
N ASP A 25 -13.37 6.94 -11.47
CA ASP A 25 -12.59 7.66 -10.45
C ASP A 25 -11.85 8.83 -11.09
N GLN A 26 -11.82 9.96 -10.39
CA GLN A 26 -11.18 11.18 -10.90
C GLN A 26 -9.68 11.01 -11.16
N ASP A 27 -9.03 10.09 -10.46
CA ASP A 27 -7.60 9.83 -10.59
C ASP A 27 -7.29 8.63 -11.49
N HIS A 28 -8.31 8.13 -12.21
CA HIS A 28 -8.15 6.91 -13.02
C HIS A 28 -7.02 7.03 -14.04
N GLU A 29 -7.01 8.11 -14.83
CA GLU A 29 -6.02 8.25 -15.90
C GLU A 29 -4.61 8.38 -15.36
N ALA A 30 -4.43 9.15 -14.29
CA ALA A 30 -3.11 9.31 -13.67
C ALA A 30 -2.58 7.97 -13.12
N CYS A 31 -3.45 7.21 -12.49
CA CYS A 31 -3.06 5.90 -11.93
C CYS A 31 -2.83 4.87 -13.03
N ALA A 32 -3.67 4.83 -14.05
CA ALA A 32 -3.48 3.94 -15.19
C ALA A 32 -2.12 4.20 -15.86
N GLY A 33 -1.78 5.47 -16.05
CA GLY A 33 -0.47 5.85 -16.61
C GLY A 33 0.68 5.40 -15.73
N PHE A 34 0.55 5.57 -14.43
CA PHE A 34 1.55 5.12 -13.47
C PHE A 34 1.77 3.60 -13.58
N PHE A 35 0.70 2.81 -13.57
CA PHE A 35 0.81 1.35 -13.64
C PHE A 35 1.42 0.89 -14.97
N GLN A 36 1.15 1.59 -16.06
CA GLN A 36 1.74 1.26 -17.37
C GLN A 36 3.24 1.50 -17.41
N GLN A 37 3.73 2.52 -16.70
CA GLN A 37 5.13 2.93 -16.74
C GLN A 37 5.98 2.30 -15.64
N HIS A 38 5.34 1.75 -14.61
CA HIS A 38 6.06 1.20 -13.48
C HIS A 38 6.48 -0.24 -13.75
N HIS A 39 7.77 -0.52 -13.65
CA HIS A 39 8.34 -1.84 -13.99
C HIS A 39 8.86 -2.62 -12.79
N ARG A 40 8.61 -2.13 -11.57
CA ARG A 40 9.00 -2.82 -10.35
C ARG A 40 7.83 -3.62 -9.81
N ALA A 41 8.12 -4.63 -8.99
CA ALA A 41 7.07 -5.39 -8.31
C ALA A 41 6.32 -4.49 -7.33
N PHE A 42 5.02 -4.72 -7.22
CA PHE A 42 4.19 -4.11 -6.19
C PHE A 42 4.02 -5.07 -5.02
N VAL A 43 3.98 -4.52 -3.82
CA VAL A 43 3.70 -5.26 -2.58
C VAL A 43 2.58 -4.55 -1.84
N SER A 44 1.61 -5.31 -1.34
CA SER A 44 0.55 -4.76 -0.52
C SER A 44 0.14 -5.77 0.56
N THR A 45 -0.96 -5.50 1.24
CA THR A 45 -1.40 -6.25 2.41
C THR A 45 -2.89 -6.58 2.35
N TRP A 46 -3.32 -7.56 3.15
CA TRP A 46 -4.74 -7.93 3.25
C TRP A 46 -5.64 -6.75 3.67
N PRO A 47 -5.27 -5.92 4.67
CA PRO A 47 -6.08 -4.74 5.00
C PRO A 47 -6.32 -3.81 3.83
N VAL A 48 -5.30 -3.60 2.99
CA VAL A 48 -5.46 -2.78 1.77
C VAL A 48 -6.44 -3.44 0.80
N LEU A 49 -6.33 -4.75 0.59
CA LEU A 49 -7.27 -5.47 -0.28
C LEU A 49 -8.70 -5.33 0.21
N THR A 50 -8.91 -5.42 1.51
CA THR A 50 -10.23 -5.24 2.12
C THR A 50 -10.80 -3.87 1.81
N GLU A 51 -10.00 -2.82 1.96
CA GLU A 51 -10.43 -1.45 1.66
C GLU A 51 -10.77 -1.28 0.18
N VAL A 52 -9.94 -1.80 -0.71
CA VAL A 52 -10.20 -1.73 -2.14
C VAL A 52 -11.55 -2.37 -2.47
N CYS A 53 -11.80 -3.57 -1.95
CA CYS A 53 -13.05 -4.29 -2.21
C CYS A 53 -14.28 -3.56 -1.67
N HIS A 54 -14.12 -2.73 -0.63
CA HIS A 54 -15.19 -1.89 -0.12
C HIS A 54 -15.47 -0.67 -0.99
N LEU A 55 -14.46 -0.14 -1.65
CA LEU A 55 -14.54 1.16 -2.33
C LEU A 55 -14.83 1.05 -3.82
N ILE A 56 -14.47 -0.06 -4.47
CA ILE A 56 -14.78 -0.26 -5.89
C ILE A 56 -16.21 -0.81 -6.04
N PRO A 57 -16.84 -0.62 -7.21
CA PRO A 57 -18.12 -1.28 -7.50
C PRO A 57 -18.03 -2.79 -7.23
N ALA A 58 -19.11 -3.34 -6.65
CA ALA A 58 -19.11 -4.74 -6.19
C ALA A 58 -18.80 -5.76 -7.29
N ASP A 59 -19.22 -5.47 -8.52
CA ASP A 59 -18.97 -6.34 -9.67
C ASP A 59 -17.50 -6.35 -10.10
N LEU A 60 -16.71 -5.37 -9.69
CA LEU A 60 -15.28 -5.31 -9.99
C LEU A 60 -14.41 -6.03 -8.96
N ALA A 61 -14.92 -6.29 -7.76
CA ALA A 61 -14.13 -6.93 -6.71
C ALA A 61 -13.57 -8.30 -7.14
N PRO A 62 -14.36 -9.21 -7.78
CA PRO A 62 -13.78 -10.47 -8.25
C PRO A 62 -12.67 -10.29 -9.29
N ARG A 63 -12.77 -9.30 -10.16
CA ARG A 63 -11.72 -9.00 -11.14
C ARG A 63 -10.44 -8.51 -10.46
N PHE A 64 -10.60 -7.66 -9.46
CA PHE A 64 -9.47 -7.18 -8.66
C PHE A 64 -8.76 -8.35 -7.98
N LEU A 65 -9.50 -9.22 -7.30
CA LEU A 65 -8.91 -10.35 -6.61
C LEU A 65 -8.24 -11.34 -7.59
N SER A 66 -8.82 -11.54 -8.77
CA SER A 66 -8.21 -12.36 -9.81
C SER A 66 -6.88 -11.77 -10.28
N TRP A 67 -6.83 -10.45 -10.47
CA TRP A 67 -5.60 -9.77 -10.85
C TRP A 67 -4.50 -9.97 -9.80
N VAL A 68 -4.84 -9.86 -8.52
CA VAL A 68 -3.89 -10.13 -7.42
C VAL A 68 -3.42 -11.59 -7.48
N SER A 69 -4.36 -12.52 -7.63
CA SER A 69 -4.10 -13.96 -7.68
C SER A 69 -3.15 -14.34 -8.83
N LEU A 70 -3.25 -13.63 -9.94
CA LEU A 70 -2.41 -13.87 -11.12
C LEU A 70 -1.06 -13.15 -11.07
N GLY A 71 -0.74 -12.54 -9.94
CA GLY A 71 0.57 -11.94 -9.73
C GLY A 71 0.64 -10.43 -9.96
N GLY A 72 -0.51 -9.75 -9.99
CA GLY A 72 -0.53 -8.29 -10.17
C GLY A 72 0.21 -7.55 -9.05
N LEU A 73 0.13 -8.06 -7.84
CA LEU A 73 0.95 -7.59 -6.73
C LEU A 73 1.36 -8.77 -5.84
N ILE A 74 2.41 -8.57 -5.06
CA ILE A 74 2.83 -9.53 -4.04
C ILE A 74 2.06 -9.20 -2.77
N LEU A 75 1.38 -10.21 -2.23
CA LEU A 75 0.65 -10.05 -0.97
C LEU A 75 1.56 -10.45 0.18
N ALA A 76 1.98 -9.47 0.97
CA ALA A 76 2.89 -9.70 2.09
C ALA A 76 2.14 -10.30 3.28
N GLU A 77 2.80 -11.20 3.98
CA GLU A 77 2.23 -11.83 5.17
C GLU A 77 2.32 -10.91 6.38
N LEU A 78 1.29 -10.94 7.22
CA LEU A 78 1.22 -10.25 8.50
C LEU A 78 0.96 -11.31 9.57
N ASP A 79 1.85 -11.40 10.54
CA ASP A 79 1.73 -12.35 11.65
C ASP A 79 1.51 -11.63 12.99
N GLY A 80 1.58 -12.38 14.10
CA GLY A 80 1.38 -11.82 15.43
C GLY A 80 2.38 -10.72 15.80
N SER A 81 3.64 -10.83 15.33
CA SER A 81 4.62 -9.79 15.59
C SER A 81 4.30 -8.49 14.85
N ALA A 82 3.70 -8.59 13.67
CA ALA A 82 3.18 -7.42 12.97
C ALA A 82 2.11 -6.70 13.77
N LEU A 83 1.18 -7.45 14.35
CA LEU A 83 0.11 -6.86 15.17
C LEU A 83 0.65 -6.06 16.36
N GLU A 84 1.62 -6.62 17.06
CA GLU A 84 2.22 -5.95 18.21
C GLU A 84 2.92 -4.65 17.79
N TRP A 85 3.70 -4.72 16.72
CA TRP A 85 4.39 -3.54 16.19
C TRP A 85 3.39 -2.46 15.75
N MET A 86 2.35 -2.85 15.02
CA MET A 86 1.35 -1.91 14.52
C MET A 86 0.60 -1.24 15.67
N ALA A 87 0.19 -1.99 16.68
CA ALA A 87 -0.48 -1.43 17.85
C ALA A 87 0.39 -0.38 18.54
N THR A 88 1.66 -0.68 18.74
CA THR A 88 2.61 0.24 19.35
C THR A 88 2.81 1.48 18.49
N TRP A 89 3.02 1.30 17.19
CA TRP A 89 3.34 2.41 16.30
C TRP A 89 2.13 3.33 16.06
N MET A 90 0.95 2.78 15.89
CA MET A 90 -0.29 3.56 15.78
C MET A 90 -0.52 4.45 16.99
N HIS A 91 -0.20 3.94 18.17
CA HIS A 91 -0.33 4.70 19.41
C HIS A 91 0.69 5.85 19.48
N GLN A 92 1.91 5.64 19.00
CA GLN A 92 2.98 6.64 19.06
C GLN A 92 2.82 7.78 18.06
N VAL A 93 2.09 7.60 16.99
CA VAL A 93 1.91 8.65 15.96
C VAL A 93 0.98 9.77 16.43
N GLY A 94 0.29 9.59 17.56
CA GLY A 94 -0.43 10.67 18.26
C GLY A 94 -1.71 11.09 17.55
N ASP A 95 -1.78 12.37 17.19
CA ASP A 95 -3.03 12.99 16.72
C ASP A 95 -3.41 12.63 15.29
N LEU A 96 -2.56 11.97 14.55
CA LEU A 96 -2.85 11.60 13.18
C LEU A 96 -3.48 10.21 13.15
N PRO A 97 -4.75 10.10 12.68
CA PRO A 97 -5.39 8.78 12.66
C PRO A 97 -4.74 7.89 11.62
N MET A 98 -3.97 6.92 12.11
CA MET A 98 -3.40 5.87 11.26
C MET A 98 -4.31 4.66 11.35
N ASP A 99 -4.87 4.24 10.22
CA ASP A 99 -5.70 3.04 10.20
C ASP A 99 -4.85 1.77 10.04
N LEU A 100 -5.50 0.62 10.07
CA LEU A 100 -4.80 -0.65 9.99
C LEU A 100 -4.11 -0.85 8.64
N ALA A 101 -4.72 -0.39 7.56
CA ALA A 101 -4.12 -0.50 6.23
C ALA A 101 -2.81 0.29 6.16
N ASP A 102 -2.81 1.53 6.64
CA ASP A 102 -1.60 2.37 6.69
C ASP A 102 -0.52 1.72 7.54
N ALA A 103 -0.91 1.26 8.74
CA ALA A 103 0.04 0.63 9.66
C ALA A 103 0.65 -0.63 9.06
N SER A 104 -0.14 -1.42 8.32
CA SER A 104 0.34 -2.63 7.69
C SER A 104 1.38 -2.35 6.61
N LEU A 105 1.20 -1.28 5.85
CA LEU A 105 2.17 -0.87 4.84
C LEU A 105 3.47 -0.39 5.49
N LEU A 106 3.36 0.37 6.58
CA LEU A 106 4.55 0.82 7.33
C LEU A 106 5.30 -0.37 7.94
N TRP A 107 4.57 -1.38 8.43
CA TRP A 107 5.22 -2.61 8.93
C TRP A 107 6.03 -3.30 7.83
N ILE A 108 5.45 -3.46 6.64
CA ILE A 108 6.14 -4.09 5.51
C ILE A 108 7.37 -3.25 5.11
N ALA A 109 7.23 -1.92 5.10
CA ALA A 109 8.36 -1.03 4.84
C ALA A 109 9.49 -1.26 5.84
N GLN A 110 9.15 -1.33 7.11
CA GLN A 110 10.14 -1.53 8.19
C GLN A 110 10.77 -2.92 8.11
N GLU A 111 9.95 -3.96 7.95
CA GLU A 111 10.42 -5.34 7.99
C GLU A 111 11.29 -5.69 6.78
N HIS A 112 10.95 -5.18 5.61
CA HIS A 112 11.62 -5.55 4.37
C HIS A 112 12.51 -4.45 3.78
N GLY A 113 12.64 -3.33 4.46
CA GLY A 113 13.50 -2.24 3.99
C GLY A 113 13.00 -1.52 2.76
N ILE A 114 11.69 -1.53 2.52
CA ILE A 114 11.10 -0.84 1.38
C ILE A 114 10.89 0.63 1.74
N ARG A 115 11.25 1.54 0.83
CA ARG A 115 11.13 2.98 1.06
C ARG A 115 10.32 3.69 -0.02
N ARG A 116 9.75 2.96 -0.98
CA ARG A 116 8.92 3.51 -2.04
C ARG A 116 7.47 3.07 -1.86
N ILE A 117 6.56 3.99 -2.11
CA ILE A 117 5.11 3.76 -2.03
C ILE A 117 4.42 4.48 -3.19
N ALA A 118 3.31 3.93 -3.65
CA ALA A 118 2.37 4.63 -4.52
C ALA A 118 1.10 4.86 -3.73
N THR A 119 0.78 6.12 -3.45
CA THR A 119 -0.41 6.51 -2.70
C THR A 119 -0.97 7.82 -3.20
N LEU A 120 -2.29 7.97 -3.11
CA LEU A 120 -2.97 9.24 -3.32
C LEU A 120 -3.11 10.03 -2.01
N ASP A 121 -2.81 9.41 -0.88
CA ASP A 121 -2.85 10.05 0.43
C ASP A 121 -1.51 10.75 0.71
N ARG A 122 -1.35 11.92 0.09
CA ARG A 122 -0.13 12.72 0.22
C ARG A 122 0.07 13.26 1.62
N ARG A 123 -1.05 13.60 2.29
CA ARG A 123 -1.01 14.22 3.60
C ARG A 123 -0.45 13.26 4.64
N ASP A 124 -1.10 12.11 4.82
CA ASP A 124 -0.77 11.19 5.89
C ASP A 124 0.60 10.54 5.65
N PHE A 125 0.84 10.02 4.45
CA PHE A 125 2.14 9.42 4.13
C PHE A 125 3.27 10.45 4.03
N GLY A 126 2.95 11.72 3.83
CA GLY A 126 3.92 12.81 3.97
C GLY A 126 4.38 13.05 5.40
N ILE A 127 3.53 12.69 6.37
CA ILE A 127 3.79 12.91 7.80
C ILE A 127 4.34 11.65 8.47
N TYR A 128 3.85 10.46 8.08
CA TYR A 128 4.26 9.21 8.70
C TYR A 128 5.78 9.01 8.59
N ARG A 129 6.37 8.53 9.67
CA ARG A 129 7.79 8.19 9.73
C ARG A 129 7.95 6.78 10.29
N LEU A 130 8.98 6.09 9.85
CA LEU A 130 9.38 4.81 10.43
C LEU A 130 10.13 5.06 11.75
N PRO A 131 10.32 4.02 12.58
CA PRO A 131 11.02 4.18 13.87
C PRO A 131 12.38 4.87 13.79
N GLY A 132 13.11 4.70 12.70
CA GLY A 132 14.37 5.38 12.47
C GLY A 132 14.28 6.81 11.97
N GLY A 133 13.07 7.35 11.81
CA GLY A 133 12.83 8.71 11.30
C GLY A 133 12.71 8.81 9.78
N GLU A 134 12.83 7.69 9.06
CA GLU A 134 12.76 7.68 7.60
C GLU A 134 11.34 7.90 7.12
N SER A 135 11.18 8.60 6.00
CA SER A 135 9.92 8.72 5.28
C SER A 135 9.88 7.76 4.10
N LEU A 136 8.68 7.51 3.58
CA LEU A 136 8.51 6.79 2.34
C LEU A 136 8.50 7.78 1.17
N ASP A 137 9.12 7.37 0.08
CA ASP A 137 9.15 8.15 -1.16
C ASP A 137 7.91 7.80 -1.98
N ASN A 138 7.02 8.77 -2.16
CA ASN A 138 5.78 8.57 -2.91
C ASN A 138 6.03 8.76 -4.41
N LEU A 139 6.00 7.66 -5.15
CA LEU A 139 6.28 7.69 -6.58
C LEU A 139 5.14 8.29 -7.41
N LEU A 140 3.93 8.31 -6.86
CA LEU A 140 2.77 8.87 -7.56
C LEU A 140 2.76 10.40 -7.46
N HIS A 141 3.28 10.92 -6.38
CA HIS A 141 3.40 12.35 -6.13
C HIS A 141 4.78 12.64 -5.56
N PRO A 142 5.79 12.62 -6.40
CA PRO A 142 7.16 12.87 -5.96
C PRO A 142 7.37 14.27 -5.39
#